data_07180bc1c3f91ff31d77ed596dd301ac
#
_entry.id   07180bc1c3f91ff31d77ed596dd301ac
#
_cell.length_a   1.000
_cell.length_b   1.000
_cell.length_c   1.000
_cell.angle_alpha   90.00
_cell.angle_beta   90.00
_cell.angle_gamma   90.00
#
_symmetry.space_group_name_H-M   'P 1'
#
loop_
_entity.id
_entity.type
_entity.pdbx_description
1 polymer ?
#
loop_
_entity_poly.entity_id
_entity_poly.type
_entity_poly.pdbx_seq_one_letter_code
_entity_poly.pdbx_strand_id
1 'polypeptide(L)'
;MEHSSAQFVPESVVAASAATAMTLVYSAPTPGTGSRYLDGRVAHESRVLSVVPVRDAIAGSNSRGVGETVLEATRSALSLTGFADPRGAGYLAPLARAALRGEPSARVLADLGHAEISPFARALEAGGEQALATALSYALGAGRDATLRDAMRFSAGRHALAREYASDFEVTRELARPALLAALSRADSVRGALVQAYLEVLSEVPDLDVVGRAGRHEAEEISRMAHGVLKAGGVHSRRGLEGTANLGGLLRAEVRLSPTTTEYPVMAAALLVALEYGPDALGHRIRPARGMNRGR
;
A
#
# COMPACT_ATOMS: atom_id res chain seq x y z
N MET A 1 -14.79 17.33 -21.91
CA MET A 1 -15.40 16.18 -21.21
C MET A 1 -15.12 14.95 -22.04
N GLU A 2 -13.95 14.36 -21.87
CA GLU A 2 -13.61 13.08 -22.52
C GLU A 2 -14.02 11.96 -21.54
N HIS A 3 -15.04 11.21 -21.93
CA HIS A 3 -15.35 9.94 -21.31
C HIS A 3 -14.21 8.98 -21.67
N SER A 4 -13.22 8.85 -20.75
CA SER A 4 -12.34 7.71 -20.79
C SER A 4 -13.21 6.47 -20.62
N SER A 5 -13.45 5.74 -21.68
CA SER A 5 -14.07 4.42 -21.65
C SER A 5 -13.21 3.57 -20.71
N ALA A 6 -13.80 3.10 -19.62
CA ALA A 6 -13.13 2.21 -18.67
C ALA A 6 -12.66 0.97 -19.44
N GLN A 7 -11.36 0.88 -19.64
CA GLN A 7 -10.75 -0.18 -20.43
C GLN A 7 -10.63 -1.41 -19.51
N PHE A 8 -11.28 -2.49 -19.89
CA PHE A 8 -11.19 -3.77 -19.19
C PHE A 8 -9.73 -4.24 -19.16
N VAL A 9 -9.20 -4.43 -17.94
CA VAL A 9 -7.84 -4.92 -17.73
C VAL A 9 -7.90 -6.44 -17.50
N PRO A 10 -7.16 -7.27 -18.25
CA PRO A 10 -7.14 -8.72 -18.06
C PRO A 10 -6.73 -9.11 -16.64
N GLU A 11 -7.34 -10.17 -16.09
CA GLU A 11 -7.06 -10.67 -14.74
C GLU A 11 -5.56 -10.96 -14.51
N SER A 12 -4.89 -11.54 -15.50
CA SER A 12 -3.46 -11.81 -15.45
C SER A 12 -2.61 -10.54 -15.32
N VAL A 13 -3.02 -9.44 -15.97
CA VAL A 13 -2.34 -8.15 -15.90
C VAL A 13 -2.55 -7.51 -14.54
N VAL A 14 -3.78 -7.54 -14.01
CA VAL A 14 -4.09 -7.00 -12.67
C VAL A 14 -3.32 -7.77 -11.60
N ALA A 15 -3.33 -9.10 -11.65
CA ALA A 15 -2.61 -9.95 -10.71
C ALA A 15 -1.10 -9.76 -10.80
N ALA A 16 -0.53 -9.66 -12.01
CA ALA A 16 0.88 -9.37 -12.21
C ALA A 16 1.27 -7.99 -11.69
N SER A 17 0.44 -6.97 -11.93
CA SER A 17 0.64 -5.60 -11.43
C SER A 17 0.65 -5.54 -9.91
N ALA A 18 -0.28 -6.25 -9.25
CA ALA A 18 -0.33 -6.34 -7.79
C ALA A 18 0.92 -7.04 -7.22
N ALA A 19 1.31 -8.17 -7.80
CA ALA A 19 2.51 -8.89 -7.40
C ALA A 19 3.78 -8.04 -7.59
N THR A 20 3.89 -7.33 -8.70
CA THR A 20 5.01 -6.43 -8.99
C THR A 20 5.10 -5.31 -7.98
N ALA A 21 3.98 -4.62 -7.72
CA ALA A 21 3.91 -3.53 -6.75
C ALA A 21 4.35 -3.99 -5.34
N MET A 22 3.80 -5.11 -4.88
CA MET A 22 4.10 -5.69 -3.57
C MET A 22 5.58 -6.11 -3.45
N THR A 23 6.10 -6.82 -4.45
CA THR A 23 7.51 -7.28 -4.46
C THR A 23 8.47 -6.10 -4.45
N LEU A 24 8.23 -5.09 -5.25
CA LEU A 24 9.10 -3.91 -5.35
C LEU A 24 9.12 -3.10 -4.04
N VAL A 25 7.96 -2.90 -3.42
CA VAL A 25 7.88 -2.17 -2.15
C VAL A 25 8.55 -2.96 -1.02
N TYR A 26 8.33 -4.27 -0.93
CA TYR A 26 9.02 -5.10 0.06
C TYR A 26 10.55 -5.15 -0.12
N SER A 27 11.03 -4.91 -1.35
CA SER A 27 12.46 -4.90 -1.64
C SER A 27 13.10 -3.51 -1.53
N ALA A 28 12.31 -2.45 -1.41
CA ALA A 28 12.81 -1.10 -1.27
C ALA A 28 13.38 -0.85 0.14
N PRO A 29 14.58 -0.24 0.28
CA PRO A 29 15.19 0.04 1.59
C PRO A 29 14.59 1.31 2.21
N THR A 30 13.30 1.27 2.50
CA THR A 30 12.59 2.40 3.13
C THR A 30 13.00 2.55 4.60
N PRO A 31 13.09 3.78 5.13
CA PRO A 31 13.48 4.01 6.52
C PRO A 31 12.59 3.29 7.54
N GLY A 32 13.20 2.54 8.44
CA GLY A 32 12.50 1.81 9.51
C GLY A 32 11.92 0.45 9.10
N THR A 33 11.84 0.11 7.82
CA THR A 33 11.36 -1.19 7.36
C THR A 33 12.50 -2.16 7.03
N GLY A 34 12.21 -3.46 7.03
CA GLY A 34 13.13 -4.47 6.52
C GLY A 34 13.09 -4.55 4.98
N SER A 35 14.23 -4.90 4.37
CA SER A 35 14.34 -5.10 2.94
C SER A 35 15.39 -6.15 2.65
N ARG A 36 15.64 -6.46 1.37
CA ARG A 36 16.72 -7.37 0.96
C ARG A 36 18.10 -7.01 1.55
N TYR A 37 18.32 -5.74 1.89
CA TYR A 37 19.61 -5.22 2.36
C TYR A 37 19.65 -4.90 3.84
N LEU A 38 18.51 -5.00 4.51
CA LEU A 38 18.32 -4.53 5.88
C LEU A 38 17.41 -5.51 6.61
N ASP A 39 17.88 -6.04 7.71
CA ASP A 39 17.08 -6.91 8.56
C ASP A 39 15.85 -6.16 9.08
N GLY A 40 14.71 -6.83 9.06
CA GLY A 40 13.44 -6.36 9.56
C GLY A 40 12.85 -7.35 10.57
N ARG A 41 11.65 -7.05 11.06
CA ARG A 41 10.90 -7.95 11.95
C ARG A 41 10.53 -9.28 11.29
N VAL A 42 10.38 -9.27 9.99
CA VAL A 42 10.04 -10.42 9.15
C VAL A 42 11.13 -10.55 8.10
N ALA A 43 11.58 -11.77 7.87
CA ALA A 43 12.55 -12.06 6.83
C ALA A 43 12.04 -11.59 5.47
N HIS A 44 12.91 -10.94 4.70
CA HIS A 44 12.58 -10.44 3.36
C HIS A 44 12.03 -11.54 2.45
N GLU A 45 12.61 -12.72 2.51
CA GLU A 45 12.21 -13.90 1.74
C GLU A 45 10.76 -14.29 2.04
N SER A 46 10.35 -14.30 3.32
CA SER A 46 8.97 -14.60 3.72
C SER A 46 7.99 -13.57 3.17
N ARG A 47 8.37 -12.28 3.19
CA ARG A 47 7.56 -11.21 2.59
C ARG A 47 7.43 -11.40 1.07
N VAL A 48 8.51 -11.67 0.37
CA VAL A 48 8.48 -11.87 -1.10
C VAL A 48 7.74 -13.13 -1.50
N LEU A 49 7.92 -14.23 -0.77
CA LEU A 49 7.20 -15.48 -1.04
C LEU A 49 5.69 -15.33 -0.80
N SER A 50 5.27 -14.50 0.17
CA SER A 50 3.85 -14.23 0.42
C SER A 50 3.14 -13.50 -0.73
N VAL A 51 3.89 -12.92 -1.66
CA VAL A 51 3.33 -12.26 -2.85
C VAL A 51 2.65 -13.24 -3.80
N VAL A 52 3.16 -14.47 -3.90
CA VAL A 52 2.61 -15.50 -4.81
C VAL A 52 1.13 -15.79 -4.51
N PRO A 53 0.76 -16.19 -3.28
CA PRO A 53 -0.64 -16.42 -2.94
C PRO A 53 -1.51 -15.16 -3.02
N VAL A 54 -0.96 -13.97 -2.74
CA VAL A 54 -1.71 -12.72 -2.94
C VAL A 54 -2.04 -12.51 -4.43
N ARG A 55 -1.07 -12.72 -5.32
CA ARG A 55 -1.29 -12.68 -6.78
C ARG A 55 -2.41 -13.62 -7.21
N ASP A 56 -2.38 -14.86 -6.74
CA ASP A 56 -3.34 -15.88 -7.14
C ASP A 56 -4.75 -15.58 -6.58
N ALA A 57 -4.84 -15.08 -5.35
CA ALA A 57 -6.11 -14.62 -4.78
C ALA A 57 -6.70 -13.43 -5.56
N ILE A 58 -5.87 -12.46 -5.98
CA ILE A 58 -6.29 -11.31 -6.79
C ILE A 58 -6.74 -11.77 -8.19
N ALA A 59 -6.07 -12.72 -8.82
CA ALA A 59 -6.51 -13.28 -10.10
C ALA A 59 -7.93 -13.85 -10.03
N GLY A 60 -8.32 -14.47 -8.90
CA GLY A 60 -9.67 -14.97 -8.67
C GLY A 60 -10.67 -13.98 -8.08
N SER A 61 -10.29 -12.71 -7.87
CA SER A 61 -11.10 -11.75 -7.11
C SER A 61 -12.35 -11.24 -7.82
N ASN A 62 -12.47 -11.46 -9.13
CA ASN A 62 -13.67 -11.07 -9.89
C ASN A 62 -14.91 -11.85 -9.44
N SER A 63 -14.76 -13.12 -9.10
CA SER A 63 -15.82 -14.02 -8.62
C SER A 63 -16.02 -14.02 -7.10
N ARG A 64 -15.12 -13.38 -6.35
CA ARG A 64 -15.14 -13.34 -4.87
C ARG A 64 -15.33 -11.94 -4.36
N GLY A 65 -15.78 -11.78 -3.10
CA GLY A 65 -15.75 -10.53 -2.38
C GLY A 65 -14.33 -10.04 -2.08
N VAL A 66 -14.17 -8.77 -1.73
CA VAL A 66 -12.89 -8.21 -1.28
C VAL A 66 -12.42 -8.92 0.01
N GLY A 67 -13.32 -9.10 0.98
CA GLY A 67 -13.01 -9.79 2.23
C GLY A 67 -12.56 -11.24 2.02
N GLU A 68 -13.26 -11.97 1.15
CA GLU A 68 -12.87 -13.35 0.78
C GLU A 68 -11.52 -13.38 0.04
N THR A 69 -11.24 -12.42 -0.82
CA THR A 69 -9.96 -12.32 -1.52
C THR A 69 -8.81 -12.11 -0.53
N VAL A 70 -8.99 -11.20 0.46
CA VAL A 70 -7.97 -10.95 1.50
C VAL A 70 -7.79 -12.18 2.40
N LEU A 71 -8.88 -12.87 2.75
CA LEU A 71 -8.83 -14.09 3.56
C LEU A 71 -8.09 -15.23 2.85
N GLU A 72 -8.39 -15.45 1.58
CA GLU A 72 -7.73 -16.46 0.76
C GLU A 72 -6.23 -16.18 0.63
N ALA A 73 -5.87 -14.93 0.27
CA ALA A 73 -4.48 -14.49 0.21
C ALA A 73 -3.73 -14.75 1.52
N THR A 74 -4.36 -14.38 2.64
CA THR A 74 -3.77 -14.52 3.98
C THR A 74 -3.55 -15.98 4.36
N ARG A 75 -4.57 -16.85 4.17
CA ARG A 75 -4.47 -18.27 4.51
C ARG A 75 -3.44 -19.00 3.67
N SER A 76 -3.46 -18.75 2.37
CA SER A 76 -2.52 -19.36 1.45
C SER A 76 -1.08 -18.90 1.71
N ALA A 77 -0.88 -17.62 2.06
CA ALA A 77 0.43 -17.12 2.44
C ALA A 77 0.94 -17.74 3.74
N LEU A 78 0.12 -17.84 4.77
CA LEU A 78 0.47 -18.51 6.04
C LEU A 78 0.84 -19.96 5.81
N SER A 79 0.07 -20.68 5.00
CA SER A 79 0.34 -22.07 4.67
C SER A 79 1.66 -22.28 3.94
N LEU A 80 2.01 -21.34 3.04
CA LEU A 80 3.22 -21.44 2.20
C LEU A 80 4.49 -21.01 2.93
N THR A 81 4.41 -19.92 3.71
CA THR A 81 5.61 -19.24 4.24
C THR A 81 5.61 -19.05 5.76
N GLY A 82 4.51 -19.37 6.44
CA GLY A 82 4.32 -19.03 7.86
C GLY A 82 4.12 -17.53 8.11
N PHE A 83 4.09 -16.71 7.08
CA PHE A 83 3.88 -15.26 7.15
C PHE A 83 2.78 -14.83 6.17
N ALA A 84 1.95 -13.88 6.59
CA ALA A 84 1.01 -13.19 5.71
C ALA A 84 0.95 -11.70 6.04
N ASP A 85 0.61 -10.91 5.04
CA ASP A 85 0.35 -9.48 5.16
C ASP A 85 -1.08 -9.16 4.71
N PRO A 86 -2.08 -9.31 5.60
CA PRO A 86 -3.47 -9.00 5.27
C PRO A 86 -3.71 -7.52 5.01
N ARG A 87 -2.85 -6.62 5.55
CA ARG A 87 -2.93 -5.18 5.24
C ARG A 87 -2.55 -4.93 3.80
N GLY A 88 -1.41 -5.46 3.34
CA GLY A 88 -0.99 -5.36 1.94
C GLY A 88 -2.05 -5.90 0.98
N ALA A 89 -2.57 -7.10 1.24
CA ALA A 89 -3.68 -7.67 0.47
C ALA A 89 -4.94 -6.77 0.53
N GLY A 90 -5.25 -6.22 1.71
CA GLY A 90 -6.38 -5.32 1.92
C GLY A 90 -6.28 -4.00 1.16
N TYR A 91 -5.09 -3.44 1.00
CA TYR A 91 -4.87 -2.26 0.14
C TYR A 91 -5.04 -2.60 -1.34
N LEU A 92 -4.57 -3.75 -1.78
CA LEU A 92 -4.55 -4.10 -3.20
C LEU A 92 -5.89 -4.65 -3.71
N ALA A 93 -6.60 -5.45 -2.93
CA ALA A 93 -7.80 -6.17 -3.38
C ALA A 93 -8.93 -5.27 -3.91
N PRO A 94 -9.36 -4.18 -3.25
CA PRO A 94 -10.41 -3.32 -3.80
C PRO A 94 -9.98 -2.55 -5.05
N LEU A 95 -8.71 -2.13 -5.14
CA LEU A 95 -8.17 -1.46 -6.32
C LEU A 95 -8.05 -2.42 -7.51
N ALA A 96 -7.60 -3.64 -7.26
CA ALA A 96 -7.56 -4.71 -8.26
C ALA A 96 -8.98 -5.04 -8.77
N ARG A 97 -9.95 -5.17 -7.87
CA ARG A 97 -11.35 -5.40 -8.24
C ARG A 97 -11.94 -4.25 -9.06
N ALA A 98 -11.61 -3.01 -8.72
CA ALA A 98 -11.99 -1.83 -9.49
C ALA A 98 -11.46 -1.91 -10.93
N ALA A 99 -10.18 -2.26 -11.11
CA ALA A 99 -9.56 -2.44 -12.42
C ALA A 99 -10.18 -3.60 -13.23
N LEU A 100 -10.46 -4.74 -12.57
CA LEU A 100 -11.10 -5.91 -13.19
C LEU A 100 -12.51 -5.61 -13.69
N ARG A 101 -13.23 -4.72 -13.01
CA ARG A 101 -14.60 -4.34 -13.37
C ARG A 101 -14.68 -3.10 -14.26
N GLY A 102 -13.56 -2.40 -14.45
CA GLY A 102 -13.56 -1.10 -15.11
C GLY A 102 -14.37 -0.06 -14.35
N GLU A 103 -14.41 -0.14 -13.02
CA GLU A 103 -15.19 0.73 -12.13
C GLU A 103 -14.28 1.60 -11.27
N PRO A 104 -14.72 2.78 -10.82
CA PRO A 104 -13.98 3.55 -9.81
C PRO A 104 -13.88 2.79 -8.48
N SER A 105 -12.75 2.93 -7.76
CA SER A 105 -12.56 2.34 -6.42
C SER A 105 -13.64 2.76 -5.42
N ALA A 106 -14.10 4.01 -5.50
CA ALA A 106 -15.20 4.53 -4.69
C ALA A 106 -16.48 3.67 -4.81
N ARG A 107 -16.79 3.16 -6.01
CA ARG A 107 -17.93 2.31 -6.24
C ARG A 107 -17.73 0.93 -5.61
N VAL A 108 -16.57 0.34 -5.82
CA VAL A 108 -16.22 -0.94 -5.18
C VAL A 108 -16.34 -0.84 -3.68
N LEU A 109 -15.79 0.24 -3.07
CA LEU A 109 -15.87 0.46 -1.62
C LEU A 109 -17.30 0.70 -1.13
N ALA A 110 -18.15 1.35 -1.93
CA ALA A 110 -19.55 1.56 -1.58
C ALA A 110 -20.36 0.24 -1.56
N ASP A 111 -19.97 -0.72 -2.40
CA ASP A 111 -20.62 -2.02 -2.52
C ASP A 111 -20.13 -3.06 -1.49
N LEU A 112 -19.17 -2.71 -0.61
CA LEU A 112 -18.65 -3.61 0.43
C LEU A 112 -19.65 -3.75 1.58
N GLY A 113 -20.62 -4.66 1.42
CA GLY A 113 -21.69 -4.91 2.38
C GLY A 113 -21.26 -5.70 3.61
N HIS A 114 -22.25 -6.08 4.42
CA HIS A 114 -22.07 -6.83 5.67
C HIS A 114 -21.31 -8.16 5.48
N ALA A 115 -21.57 -8.88 4.39
CA ALA A 115 -20.93 -10.17 4.09
C ALA A 115 -19.39 -10.08 3.98
N GLU A 116 -18.85 -8.91 3.67
CA GLU A 116 -17.41 -8.68 3.53
C GLU A 116 -16.69 -8.56 4.89
N ILE A 117 -17.41 -8.23 5.99
CA ILE A 117 -16.81 -7.92 7.28
C ILE A 117 -16.17 -9.18 7.90
N SER A 118 -16.91 -10.30 7.96
CA SER A 118 -16.44 -11.53 8.61
C SER A 118 -15.17 -12.11 7.96
N PRO A 119 -15.11 -12.33 6.63
CA PRO A 119 -13.90 -12.84 6.01
C PRO A 119 -12.72 -11.86 6.15
N PHE A 120 -12.96 -10.56 6.07
CA PHE A 120 -11.92 -9.55 6.24
C PHE A 120 -11.36 -9.54 7.68
N ALA A 121 -12.22 -9.57 8.68
CA ALA A 121 -11.82 -9.65 10.10
C ALA A 121 -10.97 -10.91 10.38
N ARG A 122 -11.39 -12.07 9.85
CA ARG A 122 -10.64 -13.33 9.97
C ARG A 122 -9.28 -13.29 9.30
N ALA A 123 -9.16 -12.59 8.17
CA ALA A 123 -7.87 -12.39 7.51
C ALA A 123 -6.91 -11.56 8.38
N LEU A 124 -7.41 -10.45 8.92
CA LEU A 124 -6.63 -9.59 9.82
C LEU A 124 -6.19 -10.32 11.08
N GLU A 125 -7.11 -11.06 11.71
CA GLU A 125 -6.82 -11.88 12.90
C GLU A 125 -5.74 -12.92 12.62
N ALA A 126 -5.88 -13.68 11.54
CA ALA A 126 -4.92 -14.70 11.13
C ALA A 126 -3.52 -14.12 10.82
N GLY A 127 -3.43 -12.91 10.29
CA GLY A 127 -2.17 -12.21 10.03
C GLY A 127 -1.66 -11.37 11.21
N GLY A 128 -2.30 -11.47 12.41
CA GLY A 128 -1.84 -10.79 13.62
C GLY A 128 -2.28 -9.32 13.78
N GLU A 129 -3.19 -8.84 12.93
CA GLU A 129 -3.73 -7.46 12.97
C GLU A 129 -4.94 -7.36 13.93
N GLN A 130 -4.73 -7.75 15.18
CA GLN A 130 -5.78 -7.99 16.16
C GLN A 130 -6.66 -6.76 16.43
N ALA A 131 -6.08 -5.57 16.48
CA ALA A 131 -6.82 -4.35 16.83
C ALA A 131 -7.91 -4.02 15.80
N LEU A 132 -7.58 -4.05 14.51
CA LEU A 132 -8.55 -3.81 13.45
C LEU A 132 -9.52 -5.00 13.29
N ALA A 133 -9.04 -6.23 13.43
CA ALA A 133 -9.88 -7.43 13.42
C ALA A 133 -10.98 -7.35 14.49
N THR A 134 -10.62 -6.96 15.71
CA THR A 134 -11.57 -6.78 16.83
C THR A 134 -12.60 -5.69 16.52
N ALA A 135 -12.16 -4.55 15.96
CA ALA A 135 -13.06 -3.46 15.58
C ALA A 135 -14.08 -3.90 14.51
N LEU A 136 -13.65 -4.67 13.52
CA LEU A 136 -14.55 -5.23 12.50
C LEU A 136 -15.49 -6.29 13.08
N SER A 137 -15.01 -7.15 13.99
CA SER A 137 -15.84 -8.15 14.66
C SER A 137 -16.91 -7.50 15.53
N TYR A 138 -16.61 -6.36 16.15
CA TYR A 138 -17.60 -5.59 16.91
C TYR A 138 -18.69 -5.03 15.98
N ALA A 139 -18.34 -4.57 14.79
CA ALA A 139 -19.30 -4.09 13.80
C ALA A 139 -20.25 -5.20 13.31
N LEU A 140 -19.79 -6.46 13.24
CA LEU A 140 -20.67 -7.61 12.96
C LEU A 140 -21.80 -7.77 13.99
N GLY A 141 -21.51 -7.48 15.27
CA GLY A 141 -22.51 -7.54 16.35
C GLY A 141 -23.49 -6.38 16.36
N ALA A 142 -23.20 -5.28 15.67
CA ALA A 142 -24.02 -4.07 15.67
C ALA A 142 -25.28 -4.15 14.78
N GLY A 143 -25.41 -5.17 13.94
CA GLY A 143 -26.58 -5.41 13.12
C GLY A 143 -26.24 -5.71 11.65
N ARG A 144 -27.25 -6.26 10.91
CA ARG A 144 -27.08 -6.67 9.51
C ARG A 144 -26.93 -5.52 8.52
N ASP A 145 -27.28 -4.31 8.94
CA ASP A 145 -27.19 -3.11 8.07
C ASP A 145 -25.78 -2.49 8.07
N ALA A 146 -24.90 -2.91 8.99
CA ALA A 146 -23.51 -2.45 9.03
C ALA A 146 -22.76 -2.95 7.78
N THR A 147 -22.10 -2.02 7.08
CA THR A 147 -21.23 -2.34 5.93
C THR A 147 -19.76 -2.40 6.37
N LEU A 148 -18.92 -3.08 5.56
CA LEU A 148 -17.48 -3.05 5.80
C LEU A 148 -16.96 -1.61 5.76
N ARG A 149 -17.47 -0.78 4.85
CA ARG A 149 -17.09 0.64 4.75
C ARG A 149 -17.42 1.42 6.03
N ASP A 150 -18.57 1.17 6.65
CA ASP A 150 -18.95 1.86 7.90
C ASP A 150 -18.06 1.43 9.06
N ALA A 151 -17.75 0.14 9.15
CA ALA A 151 -16.81 -0.39 10.14
C ALA A 151 -15.41 0.21 9.98
N MET A 152 -14.95 0.38 8.74
CA MET A 152 -13.68 1.05 8.44
C MET A 152 -13.72 2.54 8.80
N ARG A 153 -14.81 3.26 8.50
CA ARG A 153 -14.98 4.67 8.90
C ARG A 153 -14.84 4.87 10.40
N PHE A 154 -15.45 4.00 11.19
CA PHE A 154 -15.34 4.06 12.65
C PHE A 154 -13.89 3.86 13.13
N SER A 155 -13.10 3.10 12.39
CA SER A 155 -11.71 2.75 12.72
C SER A 155 -10.66 3.68 12.08
N ALA A 156 -11.07 4.60 11.21
CA ALA A 156 -10.19 5.40 10.34
C ALA A 156 -9.17 6.27 11.11
N GLY A 157 -9.52 6.75 12.29
CA GLY A 157 -8.61 7.57 13.12
C GLY A 157 -7.48 6.79 13.77
N ARG A 158 -7.53 5.45 13.76
CA ARG A 158 -6.57 4.58 14.45
C ARG A 158 -5.83 3.62 13.52
N HIS A 159 -6.39 3.34 12.35
CA HIS A 159 -5.85 2.34 11.42
C HIS A 159 -5.74 2.92 10.01
N ALA A 160 -4.53 2.90 9.45
CA ALA A 160 -4.25 3.48 8.14
C ALA A 160 -5.06 2.82 7.01
N LEU A 161 -5.20 1.48 7.02
CA LEU A 161 -6.04 0.76 6.07
C LEU A 161 -7.51 1.21 6.15
N ALA A 162 -8.03 1.35 7.37
CA ALA A 162 -9.40 1.81 7.59
C ALA A 162 -9.62 3.25 7.11
N ARG A 163 -8.62 4.12 7.28
CA ARG A 163 -8.64 5.48 6.74
C ARG A 163 -8.74 5.48 5.22
N GLU A 164 -7.94 4.68 4.52
CA GLU A 164 -7.99 4.59 3.06
C GLU A 164 -9.37 4.12 2.55
N TYR A 165 -9.98 3.12 3.19
CA TYR A 165 -11.34 2.68 2.85
C TYR A 165 -12.39 3.77 3.11
N ALA A 166 -12.24 4.55 4.17
CA ALA A 166 -13.15 5.63 4.51
C ALA A 166 -13.08 6.81 3.53
N SER A 167 -11.87 7.11 3.03
CA SER A 167 -11.56 8.27 2.18
C SER A 167 -11.38 7.94 0.69
N ASP A 168 -11.73 6.74 0.24
CA ASP A 168 -11.50 6.27 -1.14
C ASP A 168 -10.03 6.37 -1.56
N PHE A 169 -9.14 5.83 -0.73
CA PHE A 169 -7.70 5.81 -1.00
C PHE A 169 -7.09 7.21 -1.20
N GLU A 170 -7.50 8.19 -0.39
CA GLU A 170 -7.04 9.58 -0.50
C GLU A 170 -5.52 9.71 -0.42
N VAL A 171 -4.87 9.12 0.60
CA VAL A 171 -3.41 9.18 0.74
C VAL A 171 -2.71 8.48 -0.44
N THR A 172 -3.24 7.34 -0.86
CA THR A 172 -2.73 6.62 -2.03
C THR A 172 -2.85 7.44 -3.30
N ARG A 173 -4.01 8.04 -3.57
CA ARG A 173 -4.33 8.69 -4.86
C ARG A 173 -3.78 10.10 -4.95
N GLU A 174 -3.91 10.88 -3.87
CA GLU A 174 -3.62 12.31 -3.91
C GLU A 174 -2.18 12.63 -3.44
N LEU A 175 -1.53 11.71 -2.72
CA LEU A 175 -0.18 11.90 -2.23
C LEU A 175 0.81 10.85 -2.78
N ALA A 176 0.61 9.57 -2.49
CA ALA A 176 1.60 8.53 -2.82
C ALA A 176 1.76 8.33 -4.34
N ARG A 177 0.66 8.32 -5.10
CA ARG A 177 0.71 8.13 -6.56
C ARG A 177 1.38 9.31 -7.28
N PRO A 178 1.03 10.59 -7.04
CA PRO A 178 1.76 11.71 -7.63
C PRO A 178 3.23 11.74 -7.25
N ALA A 179 3.57 11.48 -5.98
CA ALA A 179 4.94 11.39 -5.50
C ALA A 179 5.73 10.30 -6.24
N LEU A 180 5.15 9.10 -6.39
CA LEU A 180 5.79 7.99 -7.11
C LEU A 180 6.00 8.33 -8.60
N LEU A 181 5.01 8.90 -9.28
CA LEU A 181 5.14 9.30 -10.69
C LEU A 181 6.24 10.35 -10.87
N ALA A 182 6.28 11.37 -10.02
CA ALA A 182 7.33 12.38 -10.04
C ALA A 182 8.71 11.76 -9.78
N ALA A 183 8.81 10.84 -8.82
CA ALA A 183 10.05 10.15 -8.51
C ALA A 183 10.52 9.23 -9.65
N LEU A 184 9.62 8.46 -10.28
CA LEU A 184 9.92 7.58 -11.40
C LEU A 184 10.47 8.34 -12.62
N SER A 185 10.06 9.58 -12.81
CA SER A 185 10.57 10.43 -13.91
C SER A 185 12.00 10.95 -13.67
N ARG A 186 12.49 10.97 -12.41
CA ARG A 186 13.72 11.64 -11.98
C ARG A 186 14.75 10.71 -11.36
N ALA A 187 14.32 9.65 -10.70
CA ALA A 187 15.21 8.72 -9.99
C ALA A 187 16.00 7.82 -10.94
N ASP A 188 17.19 7.42 -10.52
CA ASP A 188 18.03 6.50 -11.29
C ASP A 188 17.55 5.05 -11.26
N SER A 189 16.64 4.72 -10.34
CA SER A 189 16.07 3.39 -10.19
C SER A 189 14.65 3.45 -9.61
N VAL A 190 13.84 2.44 -9.94
CA VAL A 190 12.51 2.24 -9.34
C VAL A 190 12.57 2.14 -7.82
N ARG A 191 13.60 1.46 -7.30
CA ARG A 191 13.84 1.39 -5.85
C ARG A 191 14.04 2.76 -5.23
N GLY A 192 14.83 3.64 -5.86
CA GLY A 192 14.99 5.03 -5.41
C GLY A 192 13.69 5.80 -5.47
N ALA A 193 12.90 5.62 -6.54
CA ALA A 193 11.58 6.25 -6.66
C ALA A 193 10.61 5.83 -5.55
N LEU A 194 10.60 4.55 -5.20
CA LEU A 194 9.76 4.05 -4.10
C LEU A 194 10.19 4.62 -2.74
N VAL A 195 11.50 4.72 -2.48
CA VAL A 195 12.01 5.35 -1.25
C VAL A 195 11.65 6.84 -1.21
N GLN A 196 11.75 7.55 -2.35
CA GLN A 196 11.34 8.96 -2.44
C GLN A 196 9.84 9.13 -2.14
N ALA A 197 8.98 8.34 -2.78
CA ALA A 197 7.54 8.38 -2.53
C ALA A 197 7.20 8.03 -1.07
N TYR A 198 7.90 7.06 -0.49
CA TYR A 198 7.74 6.72 0.92
C TYR A 198 8.10 7.90 1.84
N LEU A 199 9.21 8.60 1.58
CA LEU A 199 9.61 9.77 2.36
C LEU A 199 8.58 10.91 2.24
N GLU A 200 8.02 11.11 1.04
CA GLU A 200 6.98 12.12 0.83
C GLU A 200 5.69 11.78 1.61
N VAL A 201 5.25 10.53 1.57
CA VAL A 201 4.09 10.10 2.37
C VAL A 201 4.39 10.25 3.87
N LEU A 202 5.55 9.79 4.34
CA LEU A 202 5.92 9.85 5.76
C LEU A 202 6.06 11.29 6.25
N SER A 203 6.48 12.23 5.39
CA SER A 203 6.62 13.64 5.77
C SER A 203 5.30 14.35 6.00
N GLU A 204 4.25 13.95 5.27
CA GLU A 204 2.93 14.60 5.31
C GLU A 204 1.94 13.88 6.21
N VAL A 205 2.11 12.56 6.37
CA VAL A 205 1.15 11.70 7.07
C VAL A 205 1.85 10.96 8.20
N PRO A 206 1.64 11.36 9.46
CA PRO A 206 2.16 10.62 10.61
C PRO A 206 1.69 9.17 10.60
N ASP A 207 2.63 8.23 10.79
CA ASP A 207 2.33 6.80 10.78
C ASP A 207 1.45 6.41 11.97
N LEU A 208 0.27 5.85 11.70
CA LEU A 208 -0.71 5.55 12.74
C LEU A 208 -0.29 4.42 13.67
N ASP A 209 0.56 3.50 13.23
CA ASP A 209 1.10 2.48 14.13
C ASP A 209 2.15 3.07 15.08
N VAL A 210 2.91 4.07 14.65
CA VAL A 210 3.79 4.84 15.54
C VAL A 210 2.96 5.65 16.53
N VAL A 211 1.88 6.31 16.08
CA VAL A 211 0.94 6.99 16.98
C VAL A 211 0.43 6.05 18.06
N GLY A 212 0.07 4.82 17.70
CA GLY A 212 -0.44 3.82 18.64
C GLY A 212 0.61 3.29 19.63
N ARG A 213 1.88 3.18 19.19
CA ARG A 213 2.96 2.59 20.01
C ARG A 213 3.77 3.61 20.81
N ALA A 214 3.95 4.80 20.28
CA ALA A 214 4.83 5.80 20.84
C ALA A 214 4.15 7.15 21.13
N GLY A 215 3.00 7.39 20.53
CA GLY A 215 2.27 8.65 20.68
C GLY A 215 2.34 9.54 19.43
N ARG A 216 1.43 10.51 19.37
CA ARG A 216 1.29 11.43 18.23
C ARG A 216 2.52 12.30 18.05
N HIS A 217 3.09 12.79 19.14
CA HIS A 217 4.27 13.67 19.12
C HIS A 217 5.45 13.00 18.41
N GLU A 218 5.75 11.76 18.75
CA GLU A 218 6.84 10.97 18.16
C GLU A 218 6.60 10.70 16.67
N ALA A 219 5.35 10.41 16.29
CA ALA A 219 4.98 10.21 14.88
C ALA A 219 5.18 11.50 14.06
N GLU A 220 4.80 12.64 14.60
CA GLU A 220 5.00 13.97 13.98
C GLU A 220 6.50 14.36 13.92
N GLU A 221 7.30 13.97 14.92
CA GLU A 221 8.76 14.15 14.87
C GLU A 221 9.38 13.36 13.72
N ILE A 222 8.95 12.11 13.53
CA ILE A 222 9.42 11.27 12.42
C ILE A 222 9.04 11.92 11.09
N SER A 223 7.82 12.44 10.98
CA SER A 223 7.37 13.17 9.77
C SER A 223 8.24 14.40 9.51
N ARG A 224 8.58 15.19 10.54
CA ARG A 224 9.50 16.33 10.42
C ARG A 224 10.91 15.90 10.00
N MET A 225 11.42 14.78 10.52
CA MET A 225 12.70 14.23 10.08
C MET A 225 12.69 13.82 8.62
N ALA A 226 11.63 13.13 8.17
CA ALA A 226 11.44 12.77 6.75
C ALA A 226 11.40 14.02 5.86
N HIS A 227 10.67 15.07 6.28
CA HIS A 227 10.65 16.36 5.60
C HIS A 227 12.05 17.00 5.51
N GLY A 228 12.85 16.93 6.58
CA GLY A 228 14.25 17.37 6.58
C GLY A 228 15.11 16.62 5.55
N VAL A 229 14.93 15.31 5.42
CA VAL A 229 15.61 14.48 4.41
C VAL A 229 15.20 14.93 2.99
N LEU A 230 13.92 15.18 2.75
CA LEU A 230 13.43 15.69 1.47
C LEU A 230 14.02 17.07 1.13
N LYS A 231 14.08 17.99 2.09
CA LYS A 231 14.74 19.29 1.91
C LYS A 231 16.23 19.17 1.60
N ALA A 232 16.89 18.14 2.09
CA ALA A 232 18.30 17.84 1.75
C ALA A 232 18.44 17.21 0.34
N GLY A 233 17.34 17.01 -0.40
CA GLY A 233 17.29 16.49 -1.74
C GLY A 233 16.81 15.03 -1.87
N GLY A 234 16.40 14.39 -0.79
CA GLY A 234 15.87 13.02 -0.78
C GLY A 234 16.83 12.04 -1.47
N VAL A 235 16.30 11.13 -2.27
CA VAL A 235 17.13 10.16 -3.01
C VAL A 235 17.90 10.75 -4.19
N HIS A 236 17.67 12.02 -4.52
CA HIS A 236 18.27 12.69 -5.68
C HIS A 236 19.58 13.43 -5.34
N SER A 237 20.03 13.39 -4.09
CA SER A 237 21.27 14.03 -3.66
C SER A 237 22.06 13.13 -2.68
N ARG A 238 23.38 13.29 -2.66
CA ARG A 238 24.23 12.58 -1.69
C ARG A 238 23.81 12.88 -0.25
N ARG A 239 23.55 14.13 0.08
CA ARG A 239 23.13 14.56 1.41
C ARG A 239 21.78 13.98 1.83
N GLY A 240 20.85 13.91 0.89
CA GLY A 240 19.53 13.29 1.10
C GLY A 240 19.65 11.77 1.29
N LEU A 241 20.50 11.08 0.52
CA LEU A 241 20.77 9.65 0.70
C LEU A 241 21.39 9.35 2.09
N GLU A 242 22.35 10.14 2.51
CA GLU A 242 22.94 10.06 3.86
C GLU A 242 21.86 10.30 4.95
N GLY A 243 21.00 11.31 4.77
CA GLY A 243 19.86 11.57 5.64
C GLY A 243 18.86 10.42 5.70
N THR A 244 18.56 9.81 4.56
CA THR A 244 17.68 8.62 4.46
C THR A 244 18.27 7.44 5.24
N ALA A 245 19.56 7.19 5.10
CA ALA A 245 20.26 6.11 5.81
C ALA A 245 20.26 6.34 7.32
N ASN A 246 20.54 7.57 7.76
CA ASN A 246 20.54 7.97 9.18
C ASN A 246 19.15 7.82 9.80
N LEU A 247 18.11 8.33 9.14
CA LEU A 247 16.71 8.15 9.56
C LEU A 247 16.37 6.67 9.67
N GLY A 248 16.73 5.87 8.68
CA GLY A 248 16.50 4.43 8.70
C GLY A 248 17.22 3.72 9.85
N GLY A 249 18.46 4.12 10.17
CA GLY A 249 19.23 3.61 11.30
C GLY A 249 18.54 3.91 12.64
N LEU A 250 18.13 5.16 12.85
CA LEU A 250 17.42 5.60 14.05
C LEU A 250 16.10 4.81 14.25
N LEU A 251 15.29 4.70 13.21
CA LEU A 251 14.00 4.02 13.28
C LEU A 251 14.13 2.51 13.52
N ARG A 252 15.20 1.85 13.03
CA ARG A 252 15.47 0.45 13.33
C ARG A 252 15.98 0.22 14.73
N ALA A 253 16.78 1.15 15.27
CA ALA A 253 17.30 1.05 16.63
C ALA A 253 16.18 1.09 17.67
N GLU A 254 15.08 1.78 17.39
CA GLU A 254 13.95 1.91 18.30
C GLU A 254 12.66 1.43 17.65
N VAL A 255 12.39 0.14 17.78
CA VAL A 255 11.30 -0.58 17.08
C VAL A 255 9.92 0.07 17.25
N ARG A 256 9.64 0.73 18.40
CA ARG A 256 8.39 1.44 18.62
C ARG A 256 8.21 2.64 17.67
N LEU A 257 9.30 3.18 17.14
CA LEU A 257 9.32 4.31 16.22
C LEU A 257 9.29 3.89 14.73
N SER A 258 9.42 2.59 14.43
CA SER A 258 9.41 2.12 13.03
C SER A 258 8.05 2.33 12.39
N PRO A 259 7.94 3.11 11.30
CA PRO A 259 6.71 3.22 10.53
C PRO A 259 6.38 1.87 9.89
N THR A 260 5.17 1.39 10.08
CA THR A 260 4.72 0.10 9.53
C THR A 260 3.47 0.22 8.66
N THR A 261 2.92 1.44 8.54
CA THR A 261 1.75 1.69 7.69
C THR A 261 2.06 2.53 6.46
N THR A 262 3.16 3.27 6.46
CA THR A 262 3.52 4.21 5.38
C THR A 262 3.86 3.51 4.06
N GLU A 263 4.32 2.26 4.07
CA GLU A 263 4.64 1.51 2.85
C GLU A 263 3.40 1.13 2.03
N TYR A 264 2.22 0.97 2.66
CA TYR A 264 1.02 0.49 1.97
C TYR A 264 0.40 1.48 0.99
N PRO A 265 0.26 2.77 1.28
CA PRO A 265 -0.13 3.75 0.27
C PRO A 265 0.82 3.78 -0.94
N VAL A 266 2.13 3.60 -0.71
CA VAL A 266 3.12 3.51 -1.79
C VAL A 266 2.94 2.23 -2.61
N MET A 267 2.62 1.11 -1.97
CA MET A 267 2.31 -0.16 -2.63
C MET A 267 1.05 -0.06 -3.50
N ALA A 268 -0.01 0.53 -2.95
CA ALA A 268 -1.25 0.78 -3.68
C ALA A 268 -1.04 1.77 -4.85
N ALA A 269 -0.24 2.81 -4.65
CA ALA A 269 0.17 3.73 -5.71
C ALA A 269 0.96 3.02 -6.82
N ALA A 270 1.87 2.11 -6.47
CA ALA A 270 2.62 1.31 -7.44
C ALA A 270 1.69 0.40 -8.26
N LEU A 271 0.66 -0.20 -7.62
CA LEU A 271 -0.38 -0.93 -8.35
C LEU A 271 -1.11 -0.01 -9.35
N LEU A 272 -1.56 1.16 -8.91
CA LEU A 272 -2.27 2.11 -9.79
C LEU A 272 -1.39 2.53 -10.98
N VAL A 273 -0.11 2.81 -10.75
CA VAL A 273 0.85 3.15 -11.82
C VAL A 273 1.02 1.97 -12.79
N ALA A 274 1.16 0.74 -12.28
CA ALA A 274 1.28 -0.45 -13.12
C ALA A 274 0.01 -0.74 -13.94
N LEU A 275 -1.15 -0.46 -13.41
CA LEU A 275 -2.43 -0.62 -14.12
C LEU A 275 -2.62 0.44 -15.22
N GLU A 276 -2.15 1.65 -15.00
CA GLU A 276 -2.30 2.77 -15.94
C GLU A 276 -1.27 2.74 -17.08
N TYR A 277 -0.01 2.42 -16.75
CA TYR A 277 1.11 2.51 -17.69
C TYR A 277 1.67 1.14 -18.11
N GLY A 278 1.13 0.04 -17.57
CA GLY A 278 1.65 -1.31 -17.71
C GLY A 278 2.61 -1.68 -16.56
N PRO A 279 2.71 -2.98 -16.20
CA PRO A 279 3.58 -3.44 -15.11
C PRO A 279 5.08 -3.20 -15.38
N ASP A 280 5.49 -3.07 -16.64
CA ASP A 280 6.83 -2.71 -17.06
C ASP A 280 7.18 -1.24 -16.76
N ALA A 281 6.21 -0.36 -16.55
CA ALA A 281 6.43 1.01 -16.09
C ALA A 281 7.21 1.09 -14.77
N LEU A 282 7.05 0.08 -13.91
CA LEU A 282 7.81 -0.07 -12.68
C LEU A 282 9.19 -0.76 -12.90
N GLY A 283 9.50 -1.23 -14.09
CA GLY A 283 10.79 -1.85 -14.44
C GLY A 283 11.73 -0.93 -15.21
N HIS A 284 11.18 0.10 -15.87
CA HIS A 284 11.91 1.01 -16.74
C HIS A 284 11.55 2.46 -16.39
N ARG A 285 12.44 3.41 -16.72
CA ARG A 285 12.12 4.84 -16.59
C ARG A 285 10.86 5.16 -17.38
N ILE A 286 9.87 5.75 -16.75
CA ILE A 286 8.76 6.39 -17.48
C ILE A 286 9.36 7.55 -18.27
N ARG A 287 9.55 7.34 -19.57
CA ARG A 287 9.89 8.45 -20.46
C ARG A 287 8.62 9.31 -20.57
N PRO A 288 8.68 10.61 -20.24
CA PRO A 288 7.55 11.48 -20.53
C PRO A 288 7.20 11.30 -22.01
N ALA A 289 5.92 11.12 -22.32
CA ALA A 289 5.45 11.02 -23.70
C ALA A 289 6.10 12.19 -24.46
N ARG A 290 6.94 11.89 -25.46
CA ARG A 290 7.50 12.92 -26.34
C ARG A 290 6.29 13.63 -26.90
N GLY A 291 6.15 14.91 -26.55
CA GLY A 291 5.09 15.75 -27.06
C GLY A 291 4.96 15.47 -28.55
N MET A 292 3.76 15.12 -28.98
CA MET A 292 3.44 15.06 -30.39
C MET A 292 3.76 16.45 -30.94
N ASN A 293 4.91 16.52 -31.56
CA ASN A 293 5.33 17.70 -32.31
C ASN A 293 4.27 17.88 -33.42
N ARG A 294 3.30 18.76 -33.19
CA ARG A 294 2.45 19.25 -34.25
C ARG A 294 3.38 20.04 -35.19
N GLY A 295 4.04 19.31 -36.09
CA GLY A 295 4.73 19.87 -37.23
C GLY A 295 3.72 20.35 -38.23
N ARG A 296 3.79 21.61 -38.47
CA ARG A 296 3.52 22.43 -39.67
C ARG A 296 2.55 21.88 -40.72
#